data_1d9aceecbfe6f0f816c3ec453ad1cf85
#
_entry.id   1d9aceecbfe6f0f816c3ec453ad1cf85
#
_cell.length_a   1.000
_cell.length_b   1.000
_cell.length_c   1.000
_cell.angle_alpha   90.00
_cell.angle_beta   90.00
_cell.angle_gamma   90.00
#
_symmetry.space_group_name_H-M   'P 1'
#
loop_
_entity.id
_entity.type
_entity.pdbx_description
1 polymer ?
#
loop_
_entity_poly.entity_id
_entity_poly.type
_entity_poly.pdbx_seq_one_letter_code
_entity_poly.pdbx_strand_id
1 'polypeptide(L)'
;MDINEWEGWYVEILEDFGFSREGDEKTADLLDKILEEKGCLTIGDLYNEVVYTKKKDTDKFIIFGAGPSLKKHIEIIKNYNLDNYVLIAADGATTALLEEDIIPDIIATDVDGKISDLLTANANGAYFVIHGHGNNEENIEMWTDSFNKVLGTTQSIPVGNLYNFGGFTDGDRAMYLAIELGANEMVLAGMDFGTIVTKYSRPDIEGETGPADEIKTKKLIYAERLLNWILENTDVNVINLIDS
;
A
#
# COMPACT_ATOMS: atom_id res chain seq x y z
N MET A 1 -9.14 -8.45 7.71
CA MET A 1 -9.61 -9.76 7.12
C MET A 1 -8.80 -10.87 7.76
N ASP A 2 -9.40 -11.99 8.20
CA ASP A 2 -8.61 -13.10 8.71
C ASP A 2 -7.95 -13.91 7.58
N ILE A 3 -6.90 -14.67 7.90
CA ILE A 3 -6.11 -15.40 6.90
C ILE A 3 -6.92 -16.49 6.16
N ASN A 4 -7.92 -17.11 6.80
CA ASN A 4 -8.71 -18.16 6.15
C ASN A 4 -9.68 -17.55 5.13
N GLU A 5 -10.21 -16.37 5.43
CA GLU A 5 -11.05 -15.61 4.52
C GLU A 5 -10.23 -15.05 3.34
N TRP A 6 -9.03 -14.52 3.63
CA TRP A 6 -8.12 -14.08 2.60
C TRP A 6 -7.70 -15.21 1.65
N GLU A 7 -7.50 -16.43 2.16
CA GLU A 7 -7.13 -17.60 1.34
C GLU A 7 -8.12 -17.82 0.18
N GLY A 8 -9.41 -17.60 0.39
CA GLY A 8 -10.42 -17.69 -0.67
C GLY A 8 -10.19 -16.67 -1.80
N TRP A 9 -9.91 -15.41 -1.42
CA TRP A 9 -9.56 -14.35 -2.35
C TRP A 9 -8.25 -14.65 -3.08
N TYR A 10 -7.24 -15.12 -2.35
CA TYR A 10 -5.93 -15.41 -2.89
C TYR A 10 -5.96 -16.52 -3.94
N VAL A 11 -6.69 -17.60 -3.68
CA VAL A 11 -6.87 -18.71 -4.67
C VAL A 11 -7.55 -18.18 -5.93
N GLU A 12 -8.63 -17.40 -5.80
CA GLU A 12 -9.31 -16.78 -6.94
C GLU A 12 -8.36 -15.90 -7.76
N ILE A 13 -7.53 -15.09 -7.09
CA ILE A 13 -6.54 -14.23 -7.74
C ILE A 13 -5.49 -15.06 -8.48
N LEU A 14 -4.94 -16.10 -7.85
CA LEU A 14 -3.97 -16.98 -8.50
C LEU A 14 -4.51 -17.60 -9.79
N GLU A 15 -5.73 -18.13 -9.73
CA GLU A 15 -6.40 -18.75 -10.88
C GLU A 15 -6.68 -17.72 -11.99
N ASP A 16 -7.19 -16.57 -11.61
CA ASP A 16 -7.61 -15.52 -12.52
C ASP A 16 -6.45 -14.83 -13.27
N PHE A 17 -5.29 -14.73 -12.64
CA PHE A 17 -4.11 -14.08 -13.22
C PHE A 17 -3.05 -15.09 -13.69
N GLY A 18 -3.20 -16.38 -13.39
CA GLY A 18 -2.19 -17.39 -13.66
C GLY A 18 -0.91 -17.18 -12.84
N PHE A 19 -1.03 -16.62 -11.65
CA PHE A 19 0.11 -16.39 -10.76
C PHE A 19 0.50 -17.67 -10.02
N SER A 20 1.76 -17.74 -9.58
CA SER A 20 2.33 -18.89 -8.90
C SER A 20 2.43 -18.67 -7.40
N ARG A 21 1.69 -19.48 -6.63
CA ARG A 21 1.85 -19.50 -5.16
C ARG A 21 3.30 -19.78 -4.75
N GLU A 22 3.95 -20.74 -5.42
CA GLU A 22 5.36 -21.07 -5.15
C GLU A 22 6.29 -19.87 -5.41
N GLY A 23 6.00 -19.05 -6.44
CA GLY A 23 6.71 -17.81 -6.71
C GLY A 23 6.54 -16.80 -5.59
N ASP A 24 5.31 -16.61 -5.11
CA ASP A 24 5.02 -15.71 -3.99
C ASP A 24 5.71 -16.15 -2.69
N GLU A 25 5.63 -17.44 -2.36
CA GLU A 25 6.26 -18.02 -1.17
C GLU A 25 7.79 -17.92 -1.23
N LYS A 26 8.40 -18.15 -2.38
CA LYS A 26 9.84 -17.97 -2.58
C LYS A 26 10.29 -16.54 -2.34
N THR A 27 9.54 -15.56 -2.84
CA THR A 27 9.86 -14.14 -2.63
C THR A 27 9.59 -13.73 -1.18
N ALA A 28 8.58 -14.29 -0.53
CA ALA A 28 8.33 -14.10 0.89
C ALA A 28 9.50 -14.63 1.74
N ASP A 29 10.00 -15.83 1.48
CA ASP A 29 11.17 -16.40 2.16
C ASP A 29 12.43 -15.54 1.98
N LEU A 30 12.64 -14.97 0.77
CA LEU A 30 13.74 -14.04 0.50
C LEU A 30 13.60 -12.76 1.33
N LEU A 31 12.41 -12.15 1.32
CA LEU A 31 12.15 -10.93 2.07
C LEU A 31 12.32 -11.16 3.58
N ASP A 32 11.77 -12.26 4.12
CA ASP A 32 11.93 -12.61 5.53
C ASP A 32 13.40 -12.74 5.93
N LYS A 33 14.20 -13.44 5.12
CA LYS A 33 15.63 -13.60 5.36
C LYS A 33 16.38 -12.26 5.39
N ILE A 34 16.11 -11.36 4.44
CA ILE A 34 16.72 -10.03 4.41
C ILE A 34 16.33 -9.26 5.68
N LEU A 35 15.06 -9.31 6.07
CA LEU A 35 14.55 -8.62 7.25
C LEU A 35 15.06 -9.21 8.57
N GLU A 36 15.27 -10.53 8.63
CA GLU A 36 15.90 -11.18 9.79
C GLU A 36 17.34 -10.68 10.00
N GLU A 37 18.12 -10.57 8.93
CA GLU A 37 19.51 -10.10 8.98
C GLU A 37 19.63 -8.59 9.30
N LYS A 38 18.73 -7.79 8.74
CA LYS A 38 18.72 -6.32 8.86
C LYS A 38 18.08 -5.82 10.16
N GLY A 39 17.14 -6.57 10.69
CA GLY A 39 16.16 -6.12 11.67
C GLY A 39 14.95 -5.46 11.01
N CYS A 40 13.75 -5.85 11.44
CA CYS A 40 12.47 -5.36 10.93
C CYS A 40 11.60 -4.86 12.07
N LEU A 41 10.57 -4.09 11.70
CA LEU A 41 9.51 -3.68 12.63
C LEU A 41 8.48 -4.80 12.77
N THR A 42 7.93 -4.92 13.97
CA THR A 42 6.66 -5.59 14.17
C THR A 42 5.48 -4.64 13.91
N ILE A 43 4.29 -5.18 13.72
CA ILE A 43 3.08 -4.35 13.63
C ILE A 43 2.87 -3.50 14.89
N GLY A 44 3.25 -4.03 16.06
CA GLY A 44 3.24 -3.31 17.34
C GLY A 44 4.20 -2.13 17.36
N ASP A 45 5.40 -2.28 16.80
CA ASP A 45 6.36 -1.18 16.66
C ASP A 45 5.82 -0.09 15.74
N LEU A 46 5.27 -0.48 14.58
CA LEU A 46 4.68 0.46 13.62
C LEU A 46 3.51 1.23 14.26
N TYR A 47 2.62 0.55 14.97
CA TYR A 47 1.55 1.20 15.74
C TYR A 47 2.12 2.20 16.75
N ASN A 48 3.04 1.76 17.61
CA ASN A 48 3.57 2.60 18.68
C ASN A 48 4.34 3.81 18.16
N GLU A 49 5.15 3.65 17.12
CA GLU A 49 5.96 4.76 16.60
C GLU A 49 5.11 5.72 15.75
N VAL A 50 4.22 5.25 14.90
CA VAL A 50 3.45 6.08 13.97
C VAL A 50 2.13 6.54 14.59
N VAL A 51 1.26 5.60 14.96
CA VAL A 51 -0.11 5.93 15.39
C VAL A 51 -0.09 6.57 16.78
N TYR A 52 0.51 5.88 17.76
CA TYR A 52 0.47 6.33 19.14
C TYR A 52 1.39 7.54 19.38
N THR A 53 2.67 7.45 19.00
CA THR A 53 3.66 8.50 19.33
C THR A 53 3.59 9.67 18.37
N LYS A 54 3.72 9.45 17.05
CA LYS A 54 3.78 10.51 16.06
C LYS A 54 2.43 11.19 15.87
N LYS A 55 1.33 10.44 15.85
CA LYS A 55 -0.03 10.92 15.57
C LYS A 55 -0.95 10.99 16.79
N LYS A 56 -0.41 10.83 18.00
CA LYS A 56 -1.13 10.99 19.28
C LYS A 56 -2.35 10.07 19.41
N ASP A 57 -2.18 8.82 19.04
CA ASP A 57 -3.21 7.78 19.14
C ASP A 57 -4.46 8.10 18.30
N THR A 58 -4.26 8.61 17.08
CA THR A 58 -5.37 8.87 16.16
C THR A 58 -5.92 7.58 15.58
N ASP A 59 -7.22 7.57 15.33
CA ASP A 59 -7.93 6.51 14.60
C ASP A 59 -8.32 6.92 13.16
N LYS A 60 -7.73 8.03 12.67
CA LYS A 60 -8.01 8.63 11.36
C LYS A 60 -6.85 8.43 10.40
N PHE A 61 -7.17 7.93 9.23
CA PHE A 61 -6.20 7.60 8.20
C PHE A 61 -6.56 8.26 6.87
N ILE A 62 -5.56 8.62 6.09
CA ILE A 62 -5.70 9.00 4.68
C ILE A 62 -4.89 8.03 3.84
N ILE A 63 -5.55 7.37 2.89
CA ILE A 63 -4.93 6.43 1.96
C ILE A 63 -4.79 7.11 0.60
N PHE A 64 -3.57 7.15 0.09
CA PHE A 64 -3.27 7.74 -1.21
C PHE A 64 -2.97 6.64 -2.23
N GLY A 65 -3.87 6.46 -3.18
CA GLY A 65 -3.65 5.68 -4.39
C GLY A 65 -3.10 6.54 -5.52
N ALA A 66 -2.52 5.91 -6.55
CA ALA A 66 -1.90 6.59 -7.68
C ALA A 66 -2.85 6.81 -8.88
N GLY A 67 -4.15 6.95 -8.62
CA GLY A 67 -5.17 7.12 -9.66
C GLY A 67 -5.29 8.53 -10.22
N PRO A 68 -6.07 8.74 -11.29
CA PRO A 68 -6.23 10.02 -12.00
C PRO A 68 -6.71 11.18 -11.12
N SER A 69 -7.51 10.91 -10.10
CA SER A 69 -8.04 11.94 -9.20
C SER A 69 -7.03 12.42 -8.15
N LEU A 70 -5.87 11.75 -7.99
CA LEU A 70 -4.94 11.98 -6.89
C LEU A 70 -4.54 13.46 -6.73
N LYS A 71 -4.11 14.12 -7.80
CA LYS A 71 -3.68 15.54 -7.73
C LYS A 71 -4.81 16.45 -7.24
N LYS A 72 -6.05 16.27 -7.75
CA LYS A 72 -7.22 17.02 -7.28
C LYS A 72 -7.48 16.75 -5.80
N HIS A 73 -7.38 15.50 -5.37
CA HIS A 73 -7.64 15.11 -3.99
C HIS A 73 -6.54 15.64 -3.03
N ILE A 74 -5.28 15.70 -3.45
CA ILE A 74 -4.22 16.33 -2.64
C ILE A 74 -4.57 17.80 -2.37
N GLU A 75 -5.08 18.56 -3.36
CA GLU A 75 -5.50 19.95 -3.13
C GLU A 75 -6.66 20.07 -2.12
N ILE A 76 -7.57 19.11 -2.09
CA ILE A 76 -8.64 19.05 -1.07
C ILE A 76 -8.02 18.77 0.31
N ILE A 77 -7.14 17.77 0.38
CA ILE A 77 -6.51 17.30 1.63
C ILE A 77 -5.58 18.33 2.25
N LYS A 78 -4.94 19.21 1.46
CA LYS A 78 -4.15 20.33 1.99
C LYS A 78 -4.96 21.27 2.92
N ASN A 79 -6.29 21.25 2.86
CA ASN A 79 -7.14 21.97 3.79
C ASN A 79 -7.42 21.21 5.09
N TYR A 80 -6.98 19.95 5.21
CA TYR A 80 -7.12 19.16 6.42
C TYR A 80 -5.95 19.45 7.38
N ASN A 81 -6.18 19.27 8.68
CA ASN A 81 -5.07 19.23 9.62
C ASN A 81 -4.41 17.84 9.59
N LEU A 82 -3.37 17.69 8.76
CA LEU A 82 -2.71 16.40 8.51
C LEU A 82 -2.04 15.79 9.75
N ASP A 83 -1.79 16.59 10.80
CA ASP A 83 -1.29 16.07 12.07
C ASP A 83 -2.29 15.15 12.78
N ASN A 84 -3.57 15.25 12.43
CA ASN A 84 -4.63 14.42 12.98
C ASN A 84 -4.85 13.10 12.22
N TYR A 85 -4.10 12.85 11.16
CA TYR A 85 -4.26 11.66 10.31
C TYR A 85 -2.96 10.91 10.16
N VAL A 86 -3.01 9.59 10.14
CA VAL A 86 -1.92 8.76 9.60
C VAL A 86 -2.03 8.78 8.08
N LEU A 87 -0.95 9.13 7.41
CA LEU A 87 -0.87 9.23 5.94
C LEU A 87 -0.22 7.96 5.40
N ILE A 88 -0.96 7.14 4.67
CA ILE A 88 -0.42 5.93 4.01
C ILE A 88 -0.47 6.13 2.50
N ALA A 89 0.68 6.08 1.84
CA ALA A 89 0.80 6.14 0.40
C ALA A 89 1.00 4.75 -0.20
N ALA A 90 0.25 4.43 -1.26
CA ALA A 90 0.65 3.38 -2.18
C ALA A 90 1.89 3.87 -2.96
N ASP A 91 2.72 2.94 -3.40
CA ASP A 91 4.03 3.17 -4.02
C ASP A 91 4.10 4.46 -4.88
N GLY A 92 3.48 4.45 -6.05
CA GLY A 92 3.53 5.58 -6.99
C GLY A 92 2.88 6.87 -6.48
N ALA A 93 1.95 6.82 -5.52
CA ALA A 93 1.37 8.01 -4.91
C ALA A 93 2.42 8.82 -4.13
N THR A 94 3.49 8.17 -3.65
CA THR A 94 4.60 8.82 -2.95
C THR A 94 5.22 9.93 -3.78
N THR A 95 5.46 9.71 -5.07
CA THR A 95 6.01 10.73 -5.98
C THR A 95 5.09 11.96 -6.04
N ALA A 96 3.78 11.75 -6.19
CA ALA A 96 2.82 12.86 -6.26
C ALA A 96 2.74 13.67 -4.95
N LEU A 97 2.88 13.02 -3.80
CA LEU A 97 2.91 13.67 -2.49
C LEU A 97 4.20 14.47 -2.30
N LEU A 98 5.36 13.93 -2.69
CA LEU A 98 6.64 14.65 -2.64
C LEU A 98 6.66 15.89 -3.53
N GLU A 99 6.01 15.86 -4.70
CA GLU A 99 5.84 17.04 -5.57
C GLU A 99 5.08 18.19 -4.89
N GLU A 100 4.33 17.90 -3.81
CA GLU A 100 3.53 18.84 -3.04
C GLU A 100 4.06 19.03 -1.59
N ASP A 101 5.34 18.68 -1.37
CA ASP A 101 6.03 18.78 -0.08
C ASP A 101 5.35 17.99 1.06
N ILE A 102 4.60 16.95 0.74
CA ILE A 102 3.96 16.06 1.71
C ILE A 102 4.77 14.78 1.85
N ILE A 103 5.24 14.49 3.06
CA ILE A 103 5.91 13.23 3.39
C ILE A 103 4.86 12.30 4.02
N PRO A 104 4.55 11.14 3.40
CA PRO A 104 3.66 10.16 4.02
C PRO A 104 4.28 9.59 5.30
N ASP A 105 3.44 9.14 6.22
CA ASP A 105 3.92 8.46 7.42
C ASP A 105 4.35 7.02 7.10
N ILE A 106 3.58 6.34 6.25
CA ILE A 106 3.82 4.96 5.85
C ILE A 106 3.72 4.86 4.33
N ILE A 107 4.55 4.03 3.71
CA ILE A 107 4.49 3.68 2.30
C ILE A 107 4.28 2.18 2.17
N ALA A 108 3.17 1.77 1.53
CA ALA A 108 2.91 0.39 1.12
C ALA A 108 3.42 0.22 -0.32
N THR A 109 4.36 -0.71 -0.53
CA THR A 109 5.08 -0.83 -1.80
C THR A 109 5.53 -2.26 -2.08
N ASP A 110 5.54 -2.66 -3.34
CA ASP A 110 6.24 -3.84 -3.86
C ASP A 110 7.61 -3.47 -4.50
N VAL A 111 8.05 -2.22 -4.26
CA VAL A 111 9.35 -1.66 -4.67
C VAL A 111 9.53 -1.62 -6.19
N ASP A 112 8.44 -1.39 -6.94
CA ASP A 112 8.47 -1.25 -8.39
C ASP A 112 8.31 0.22 -8.86
N GLY A 113 8.09 1.15 -7.95
CA GLY A 113 7.94 2.58 -8.21
C GLY A 113 9.26 3.33 -8.41
N LYS A 114 9.20 4.65 -8.30
CA LYS A 114 10.37 5.52 -8.47
C LYS A 114 11.27 5.49 -7.23
N ILE A 115 12.27 4.61 -7.25
CA ILE A 115 13.18 4.34 -6.11
C ILE A 115 13.79 5.60 -5.50
N SER A 116 14.18 6.60 -6.31
CA SER A 116 14.73 7.86 -5.78
C SER A 116 13.77 8.60 -4.86
N ASP A 117 12.47 8.53 -5.15
CA ASP A 117 11.43 9.19 -4.38
C ASP A 117 11.11 8.38 -3.12
N LEU A 118 11.09 7.05 -3.22
CA LEU A 118 10.96 6.16 -2.08
C LEU A 118 12.11 6.37 -1.07
N LEU A 119 13.36 6.42 -1.56
CA LEU A 119 14.54 6.71 -0.71
C LEU A 119 14.45 8.11 -0.08
N THR A 120 13.98 9.10 -0.83
CA THR A 120 13.78 10.47 -0.33
C THR A 120 12.74 10.48 0.79
N ALA A 121 11.61 9.84 0.61
CA ALA A 121 10.57 9.75 1.65
C ALA A 121 11.09 9.02 2.90
N ASN A 122 11.84 7.92 2.74
CA ASN A 122 12.43 7.18 3.84
C ASN A 122 13.44 8.02 4.64
N ALA A 123 14.33 8.75 3.94
CA ALA A 123 15.28 9.66 4.57
C ALA A 123 14.59 10.81 5.35
N ASN A 124 13.36 11.17 4.97
CA ASN A 124 12.53 12.14 5.67
C ASN A 124 11.57 11.54 6.69
N GLY A 125 11.74 10.25 7.02
CA GLY A 125 11.10 9.61 8.16
C GLY A 125 9.85 8.77 7.85
N ALA A 126 9.56 8.49 6.59
CA ALA A 126 8.52 7.54 6.21
C ALA A 126 8.91 6.10 6.60
N TYR A 127 7.94 5.35 7.08
CA TYR A 127 8.02 3.92 7.36
C TYR A 127 7.64 3.11 6.12
N PHE A 128 8.23 1.94 5.97
CA PHE A 128 7.98 1.10 4.80
C PHE A 128 7.26 -0.18 5.18
N VAL A 129 6.22 -0.51 4.43
CA VAL A 129 5.55 -1.81 4.44
C VAL A 129 5.83 -2.43 3.08
N ILE A 130 6.87 -3.26 3.04
CA ILE A 130 7.34 -3.90 1.81
C ILE A 130 6.60 -5.21 1.61
N HIS A 131 6.08 -5.41 0.40
CA HIS A 131 5.33 -6.59 0.02
C HIS A 131 6.15 -7.48 -0.93
N GLY A 132 6.39 -8.73 -0.51
CA GLY A 132 7.03 -9.75 -1.34
C GLY A 132 6.00 -10.59 -2.08
N HIS A 133 6.09 -10.66 -3.42
CA HIS A 133 5.31 -11.54 -4.30
C HIS A 133 6.14 -11.99 -5.51
N GLY A 134 5.68 -13.01 -6.25
CA GLY A 134 6.50 -13.71 -7.25
C GLY A 134 7.05 -12.88 -8.41
N ASN A 135 6.60 -11.64 -8.58
CA ASN A 135 7.04 -10.77 -9.68
C ASN A 135 8.05 -9.70 -9.27
N ASN A 136 8.37 -9.55 -7.97
CA ASN A 136 9.27 -8.50 -7.50
C ASN A 136 10.53 -8.99 -6.77
N GLU A 137 10.91 -10.27 -6.93
CA GLU A 137 12.06 -10.88 -6.28
C GLU A 137 13.36 -10.06 -6.50
N GLU A 138 13.62 -9.62 -7.75
CA GLU A 138 14.80 -8.81 -8.07
C GLU A 138 14.81 -7.46 -7.35
N ASN A 139 13.66 -6.78 -7.28
CA ASN A 139 13.53 -5.50 -6.59
C ASN A 139 13.72 -5.66 -5.07
N ILE A 140 13.15 -6.73 -4.49
CA ILE A 140 13.32 -7.06 -3.07
C ILE A 140 14.80 -7.27 -2.75
N GLU A 141 15.50 -8.09 -3.53
CA GLU A 141 16.94 -8.34 -3.33
C GLU A 141 17.78 -7.07 -3.49
N MET A 142 17.44 -6.23 -4.47
CA MET A 142 18.24 -5.05 -4.80
C MET A 142 18.06 -3.90 -3.80
N TRP A 143 16.84 -3.68 -3.31
CA TRP A 143 16.49 -2.41 -2.66
C TRP A 143 16.11 -2.50 -1.19
N THR A 144 15.66 -3.68 -0.67
CA THR A 144 15.16 -3.78 0.71
C THR A 144 16.19 -3.30 1.74
N ASP A 145 17.46 -3.58 1.53
CA ASP A 145 18.53 -3.13 2.42
C ASP A 145 18.73 -1.62 2.46
N SER A 146 18.30 -0.91 1.43
CA SER A 146 18.45 0.54 1.33
C SER A 146 17.43 1.32 2.17
N PHE A 147 16.34 0.68 2.60
CA PHE A 147 15.29 1.33 3.39
C PHE A 147 15.47 1.07 4.88
N ASN A 148 15.14 2.05 5.71
CA ASN A 148 15.06 1.93 7.15
C ASN A 148 13.61 1.78 7.59
N LYS A 149 13.39 1.25 8.83
CA LYS A 149 12.04 1.13 9.42
C LYS A 149 11.08 0.34 8.54
N VAL A 150 11.44 -0.89 8.24
CA VAL A 150 10.71 -1.78 7.33
C VAL A 150 9.89 -2.81 8.11
N LEU A 151 8.63 -2.98 7.75
CA LEU A 151 7.76 -4.11 8.06
C LEU A 151 7.56 -4.91 6.78
N GLY A 152 7.66 -6.23 6.86
CA GLY A 152 7.48 -7.10 5.70
C GLY A 152 6.08 -7.71 5.63
N THR A 153 5.56 -7.85 4.41
CA THR A 153 4.26 -8.49 4.14
C THR A 153 4.34 -9.45 2.96
N THR A 154 3.42 -10.40 2.92
CA THR A 154 3.22 -11.34 1.82
C THR A 154 1.73 -11.50 1.53
N GLN A 155 1.37 -12.03 0.36
CA GLN A 155 -0.02 -12.39 0.03
C GLN A 155 -0.35 -13.86 0.25
N SER A 156 0.65 -14.74 0.46
CA SER A 156 0.46 -16.14 0.87
C SER A 156 0.42 -16.26 2.40
N ILE A 157 0.61 -17.46 2.92
CA ILE A 157 0.70 -17.72 4.36
C ILE A 157 1.95 -17.00 4.90
N PRO A 158 1.82 -16.17 5.95
CA PRO A 158 2.96 -15.50 6.54
C PRO A 158 4.04 -16.46 7.03
N VAL A 159 5.31 -16.12 6.78
CA VAL A 159 6.48 -16.84 7.26
C VAL A 159 7.36 -15.89 8.07
N GLY A 160 8.04 -16.43 9.10
CA GLY A 160 9.00 -15.67 9.89
C GLY A 160 8.44 -14.37 10.47
N ASN A 161 9.02 -13.25 10.04
CA ASN A 161 8.66 -11.89 10.49
C ASN A 161 7.62 -11.19 9.58
N LEU A 162 7.10 -11.88 8.57
CA LEU A 162 6.15 -11.30 7.63
C LEU A 162 4.71 -11.36 8.14
N TYR A 163 3.90 -10.42 7.67
CA TYR A 163 2.47 -10.32 7.93
C TYR A 163 1.66 -10.49 6.64
N ASN A 164 0.38 -10.82 6.80
CA ASN A 164 -0.60 -10.75 5.73
C ASN A 164 -1.90 -10.15 6.31
N PHE A 165 -2.23 -8.95 5.90
CA PHE A 165 -3.44 -8.23 6.33
C PHE A 165 -4.57 -8.35 5.30
N GLY A 166 -4.33 -8.97 4.17
CA GLY A 166 -5.16 -8.95 2.97
C GLY A 166 -4.79 -7.80 2.02
N GLY A 167 -5.54 -7.68 0.94
CA GLY A 167 -5.27 -6.71 -0.12
C GLY A 167 -4.43 -7.28 -1.26
N PHE A 168 -4.62 -6.73 -2.47
CA PHE A 168 -4.01 -7.27 -3.69
C PHE A 168 -3.12 -6.24 -4.42
N THR A 169 -3.49 -4.96 -4.41
CA THR A 169 -2.65 -3.86 -4.91
C THR A 169 -2.17 -3.00 -3.73
N ASP A 170 -1.16 -2.17 -3.92
CA ASP A 170 -0.63 -1.36 -2.80
C ASP A 170 -1.68 -0.44 -2.17
N GLY A 171 -2.62 0.07 -2.98
CA GLY A 171 -3.70 0.92 -2.49
C GLY A 171 -4.65 0.17 -1.55
N ASP A 172 -5.14 -1.00 -1.94
CA ASP A 172 -6.02 -1.78 -1.08
C ASP A 172 -5.26 -2.45 0.07
N ARG A 173 -3.99 -2.88 -0.11
CA ARG A 173 -3.12 -3.30 1.01
C ARG A 173 -2.96 -2.19 2.05
N ALA A 174 -2.82 -0.94 1.62
CA ALA A 174 -2.78 0.21 2.51
C ALA A 174 -4.07 0.38 3.32
N MET A 175 -5.25 0.11 2.72
CA MET A 175 -6.53 0.13 3.44
C MET A 175 -6.59 -0.96 4.52
N TYR A 176 -6.20 -2.20 4.20
CA TYR A 176 -6.19 -3.30 5.18
C TYR A 176 -5.16 -3.08 6.29
N LEU A 177 -4.00 -2.50 5.97
CA LEU A 177 -3.02 -2.08 6.97
C LEU A 177 -3.60 -1.01 7.92
N ALA A 178 -4.32 -0.03 7.39
CA ALA A 178 -4.97 0.99 8.22
C ALA A 178 -5.98 0.38 9.22
N ILE A 179 -6.75 -0.62 8.78
CA ILE A 179 -7.68 -1.37 9.65
C ILE A 179 -6.90 -2.09 10.77
N GLU A 180 -5.81 -2.77 10.43
CA GLU A 180 -4.96 -3.45 11.41
C GLU A 180 -4.33 -2.47 12.42
N LEU A 181 -4.02 -1.25 11.97
CA LEU A 181 -3.53 -0.16 12.82
C LEU A 181 -4.64 0.59 13.59
N GLY A 182 -5.88 0.11 13.53
CA GLY A 182 -6.99 0.63 14.34
C GLY A 182 -7.77 1.78 13.71
N ALA A 183 -7.82 1.89 12.38
CA ALA A 183 -8.62 2.90 11.70
C ALA A 183 -10.11 2.78 12.02
N ASN A 184 -10.72 3.89 12.49
CA ASN A 184 -12.17 4.08 12.59
C ASN A 184 -12.69 5.06 11.51
N GLU A 185 -11.80 5.91 10.97
CA GLU A 185 -12.07 6.79 9.84
C GLU A 185 -10.98 6.64 8.78
N MET A 186 -11.36 6.45 7.53
CA MET A 186 -10.45 6.30 6.40
C MET A 186 -10.89 7.19 5.24
N VAL A 187 -10.04 8.16 4.86
CA VAL A 187 -10.25 9.01 3.68
C VAL A 187 -9.45 8.42 2.52
N LEU A 188 -10.11 8.17 1.39
CA LEU A 188 -9.49 7.63 0.19
C LEU A 188 -9.24 8.73 -0.85
N ALA A 189 -7.97 8.93 -1.23
CA ALA A 189 -7.55 9.91 -2.21
C ALA A 189 -6.81 9.21 -3.36
N GLY A 190 -7.21 9.49 -4.61
CA GLY A 190 -6.58 8.85 -5.76
C GLY A 190 -6.84 7.34 -5.87
N MET A 191 -7.89 6.84 -5.21
CA MET A 191 -8.31 5.43 -5.26
C MET A 191 -9.33 5.24 -6.38
N ASP A 192 -8.88 5.40 -7.62
CA ASP A 192 -9.67 5.27 -8.84
C ASP A 192 -9.67 3.81 -9.33
N PHE A 193 -10.83 3.20 -9.47
CA PHE A 193 -10.98 1.80 -9.88
C PHE A 193 -11.38 1.66 -11.37
N GLY A 194 -11.14 2.71 -12.18
CA GLY A 194 -11.49 2.74 -13.60
C GLY A 194 -10.40 2.17 -14.52
N THR A 195 -10.55 2.48 -15.80
CA THR A 195 -9.66 2.01 -16.89
C THR A 195 -8.59 3.02 -17.28
N ILE A 196 -8.41 4.08 -16.49
CA ILE A 196 -7.40 5.12 -16.72
C ILE A 196 -6.36 5.05 -15.61
N VAL A 197 -5.10 5.09 -15.99
CA VAL A 197 -3.94 5.12 -15.08
C VAL A 197 -3.15 6.42 -15.25
N THR A 198 -2.32 6.73 -14.28
CA THR A 198 -1.42 7.89 -14.30
C THR A 198 0.02 7.45 -14.51
N LYS A 199 0.89 8.40 -14.85
CA LYS A 199 2.35 8.20 -14.85
C LYS A 199 2.91 7.76 -13.48
N TYR A 200 2.18 8.02 -12.39
CA TYR A 200 2.57 7.58 -11.04
C TYR A 200 2.40 6.06 -10.84
N SER A 201 1.35 5.47 -11.44
CA SER A 201 1.12 4.02 -11.35
C SER A 201 1.65 3.24 -12.57
N ARG A 202 2.04 3.95 -13.64
CA ARG A 202 2.61 3.41 -14.87
C ARG A 202 3.60 4.43 -15.45
N PRO A 203 4.87 4.42 -15.01
CA PRO A 203 5.87 5.42 -15.44
C PRO A 203 6.13 5.46 -16.96
N ASP A 204 5.85 4.36 -17.65
CA ASP A 204 6.14 4.20 -19.09
C ASP A 204 5.06 4.76 -20.03
N ILE A 205 3.96 5.30 -19.51
CA ILE A 205 2.94 5.92 -20.37
C ILE A 205 3.37 7.28 -20.89
N GLU A 206 2.96 7.59 -22.13
CA GLU A 206 3.11 8.94 -22.67
C GLU A 206 2.08 9.89 -22.05
N GLY A 207 2.55 10.95 -21.38
CA GLY A 207 1.69 11.96 -20.74
C GLY A 207 1.34 11.67 -19.29
N GLU A 208 0.41 12.46 -18.73
CA GLU A 208 0.03 12.39 -17.32
C GLU A 208 -0.92 11.21 -17.03
N THR A 209 -1.75 10.83 -18.01
CA THR A 209 -2.72 9.74 -17.92
C THR A 209 -2.78 8.94 -19.21
N GLY A 210 -3.18 7.68 -19.11
CA GLY A 210 -3.35 6.78 -20.26
C GLY A 210 -4.31 5.63 -19.94
N PRO A 211 -4.69 4.80 -20.93
CA PRO A 211 -5.51 3.63 -20.69
C PRO A 211 -4.73 2.59 -19.87
N ALA A 212 -5.42 1.95 -18.93
CA ALA A 212 -4.90 0.76 -18.25
C ALA A 212 -4.88 -0.42 -19.22
N ASP A 213 -3.85 -1.26 -19.14
CA ASP A 213 -3.85 -2.56 -19.80
C ASP A 213 -4.90 -3.51 -19.18
N GLU A 214 -5.14 -4.66 -19.81
CA GLU A 214 -6.14 -5.64 -19.35
C GLU A 214 -5.82 -6.18 -17.95
N ILE A 215 -4.54 -6.43 -17.66
CA ILE A 215 -4.09 -6.93 -16.36
C ILE A 215 -4.32 -5.88 -15.28
N LYS A 216 -3.92 -4.63 -15.53
CA LYS A 216 -4.12 -3.54 -14.58
C LYS A 216 -5.59 -3.26 -14.35
N THR A 217 -6.41 -3.26 -15.41
CA THR A 217 -7.87 -3.10 -15.29
C THR A 217 -8.46 -4.19 -14.40
N LYS A 218 -8.06 -5.45 -14.60
CA LYS A 218 -8.52 -6.57 -13.79
C LYS A 218 -8.05 -6.45 -12.33
N LYS A 219 -6.80 -6.03 -12.08
CA LYS A 219 -6.30 -5.72 -10.72
C LYS A 219 -7.15 -4.65 -10.02
N LEU A 220 -7.54 -3.58 -10.72
CA LEU A 220 -8.37 -2.51 -10.17
C LEU A 220 -9.79 -2.98 -9.84
N ILE A 221 -10.37 -3.91 -10.62
CA ILE A 221 -11.65 -4.55 -10.28
C ILE A 221 -11.54 -5.34 -8.95
N TYR A 222 -10.44 -6.07 -8.74
CA TYR A 222 -10.22 -6.76 -7.46
C TYR A 222 -10.05 -5.76 -6.31
N ALA A 223 -9.31 -4.68 -6.52
CA ALA A 223 -9.14 -3.63 -5.51
C ALA A 223 -10.48 -2.99 -5.11
N GLU A 224 -11.39 -2.74 -6.07
CA GLU A 224 -12.73 -2.24 -5.81
C GLU A 224 -13.59 -3.28 -5.05
N ARG A 225 -13.52 -4.56 -5.41
CA ARG A 225 -14.19 -5.64 -4.68
C ARG A 225 -13.71 -5.75 -3.24
N LEU A 226 -12.41 -5.57 -3.01
CA LEU A 226 -11.80 -5.59 -1.68
C LEU A 226 -12.18 -4.35 -0.86
N LEU A 227 -12.32 -3.17 -1.46
CA LEU A 227 -12.93 -2.01 -0.81
C LEU A 227 -14.39 -2.29 -0.41
N ASN A 228 -15.19 -2.87 -1.31
CA ASN A 228 -16.58 -3.21 -1.01
C ASN A 228 -16.67 -4.21 0.15
N TRP A 229 -15.73 -5.18 0.22
CA TRP A 229 -15.65 -6.07 1.37
C TRP A 229 -15.44 -5.29 2.70
N ILE A 230 -14.55 -4.28 2.71
CA ILE A 230 -14.33 -3.42 3.89
C ILE A 230 -15.63 -2.72 4.27
N LEU A 231 -16.34 -2.12 3.31
CA LEU A 231 -17.60 -1.41 3.54
C LEU A 231 -18.71 -2.30 4.10
N GLU A 232 -18.73 -3.58 3.75
CA GLU A 232 -19.75 -4.54 4.16
C GLU A 232 -19.43 -5.26 5.47
N ASN A 233 -18.14 -5.40 5.82
CA ASN A 233 -17.69 -6.30 6.88
C ASN A 233 -16.94 -5.59 8.03
N THR A 234 -16.83 -4.26 7.99
CA THR A 234 -16.19 -3.48 9.06
C THR A 234 -17.03 -2.26 9.44
N ASP A 235 -16.81 -1.73 10.64
CA ASP A 235 -17.46 -0.51 11.11
C ASP A 235 -16.66 0.77 10.74
N VAL A 236 -15.61 0.66 9.90
CA VAL A 236 -14.77 1.80 9.50
C VAL A 236 -15.57 2.79 8.65
N ASN A 237 -15.58 4.05 9.05
CA ASN A 237 -16.16 5.13 8.26
C ASN A 237 -15.25 5.47 7.07
N VAL A 238 -15.60 5.03 5.87
CA VAL A 238 -14.83 5.28 4.64
C VAL A 238 -15.40 6.48 3.89
N ILE A 239 -14.56 7.47 3.64
CA ILE A 239 -14.86 8.68 2.86
C ILE A 239 -14.08 8.62 1.56
N ASN A 240 -14.72 8.25 0.46
CA ASN A 240 -14.08 8.24 -0.86
C ASN A 240 -14.20 9.62 -1.51
N LEU A 241 -13.06 10.31 -1.75
CA LEU A 241 -13.04 11.65 -2.33
C LEU A 241 -13.43 11.68 -3.83
N ILE A 242 -13.54 10.53 -4.50
CA ILE A 242 -14.09 10.47 -5.87
C ILE A 242 -15.54 10.96 -5.89
N ASP A 243 -16.28 10.75 -4.81
CA ASP A 243 -17.70 11.12 -4.70
C ASP A 243 -17.92 12.59 -4.30
N SER A 244 -16.82 13.39 -4.19
CA SER A 244 -16.83 14.77 -3.68
C SER A 244 -16.62 15.86 -4.74
#